data_7754eba09b8c6e14e33d98ccdc24ad45
#
_entry.id   7754eba09b8c6e14e33d98ccdc24ad45
#
_cell.length_a   1.000
_cell.length_b   1.000
_cell.length_c   1.000
_cell.angle_alpha   90.00
_cell.angle_beta   90.00
_cell.angle_gamma   90.00
#
_symmetry.space_group_name_H-M   'P 1'
#
loop_
_entity.id
_entity.type
_entity.pdbx_description
1 polymer ?
#
loop_
_entity_poly.entity_id
_entity_poly.type
_entity_poly.pdbx_seq_one_letter_code
_entity_poly.pdbx_strand_id
1 'polypeptide(L)'
;MVISVKEGSLEKPTRHALDWKSAAFYDEAALHNEMERVFDICHGCRRCVSLCTAFPTLFDLVDESSTMEVDGVAKSDYNKVVDQCYLCDMCYMSKCPYVPPHDWNVDFPHLMLRAKAVKFKKGEVGFRDKLLSSTDALGKLASIPVVVQVVNAANKDSTLRGMMDSVLGVHKDRILPEYDSAKFRNKARADASFKVVDGKQTPGKVAIYSTCYINYNEPGIGHDLLKILAHNEIPAKLVEKEVCCGMPKLELGDLEAVAHNKAINIPVLAKLAREGYAILAAVPSCALMFKQELPLMFPDDADVKAVREAMFDPFEYLMLRHKDGLLKTDFKQDLGKVSYHIACHLRVQNMGQKTRDVLQLAAKEKLNTVERCSGHSGSWGCKKEFHGMEIGRAHV
;
A
#
# COMPACT_ATOMS: atom_id res chain seq x y z
N MET A 1 36.24 -10.47 -25.39
CA MET A 1 34.79 -10.23 -25.35
C MET A 1 34.54 -9.22 -24.27
N VAL A 2 34.37 -7.93 -24.59
CA VAL A 2 34.17 -6.88 -23.62
C VAL A 2 32.73 -7.04 -23.15
N ILE A 3 32.54 -7.48 -21.92
CA ILE A 3 31.22 -7.48 -21.29
C ILE A 3 30.85 -6.00 -21.14
N SER A 4 29.96 -5.52 -21.98
CA SER A 4 29.36 -4.20 -21.81
C SER A 4 28.60 -4.23 -20.49
N VAL A 5 29.16 -3.60 -19.47
CA VAL A 5 28.46 -3.32 -18.21
C VAL A 5 27.33 -2.36 -18.57
N LYS A 6 26.12 -2.86 -18.65
CA LYS A 6 24.95 -2.04 -18.89
C LYS A 6 24.78 -1.12 -17.68
N GLU A 7 24.88 0.20 -17.88
CA GLU A 7 24.74 1.21 -16.82
C GLU A 7 23.33 1.33 -16.25
N GLY A 8 22.47 0.37 -16.49
CA GLY A 8 21.09 0.33 -16.07
C GLY A 8 20.16 -0.13 -17.19
N SER A 9 18.91 -0.44 -16.86
CA SER A 9 17.88 -0.85 -17.81
C SER A 9 16.78 0.21 -17.91
N LEU A 10 16.25 0.41 -19.13
CA LEU A 10 15.05 1.17 -19.42
C LEU A 10 13.85 0.23 -19.66
N GLU A 11 14.04 -1.06 -19.51
CA GLU A 11 12.97 -2.05 -19.67
C GLU A 11 11.95 -1.93 -18.54
N LYS A 12 10.73 -2.39 -18.83
CA LYS A 12 9.68 -2.40 -17.80
C LYS A 12 10.12 -3.30 -16.64
N PRO A 13 10.11 -2.81 -15.40
CA PRO A 13 10.45 -3.62 -14.23
C PRO A 13 9.58 -4.88 -14.14
N THR A 14 10.22 -6.01 -13.88
CA THR A 14 9.57 -7.29 -13.59
C THR A 14 9.96 -7.72 -12.18
N ARG A 15 9.06 -8.45 -11.49
CA ARG A 15 9.32 -8.91 -10.12
C ARG A 15 9.31 -10.43 -10.06
N HIS A 16 10.25 -10.97 -9.29
CA HIS A 16 10.28 -12.40 -8.99
C HIS A 16 9.27 -12.74 -7.90
N ALA A 17 8.74 -13.95 -7.96
CA ALA A 17 7.90 -14.50 -6.91
C ALA A 17 8.67 -14.56 -5.57
N LEU A 18 7.95 -14.39 -4.47
CA LEU A 18 8.49 -14.51 -3.12
C LEU A 18 8.41 -15.97 -2.68
N ASP A 19 9.56 -16.61 -2.50
CA ASP A 19 9.62 -17.98 -1.97
C ASP A 19 9.52 -18.00 -0.43
N TRP A 20 8.54 -17.29 0.09
CA TRP A 20 8.38 -17.01 1.52
C TRP A 20 8.08 -18.25 2.38
N LYS A 21 7.72 -19.38 1.78
CA LYS A 21 7.49 -20.65 2.47
C LYS A 21 8.73 -21.49 2.64
N SER A 22 9.79 -21.21 1.87
CA SER A 22 11.02 -22.00 1.94
C SER A 22 11.83 -21.68 3.21
N ALA A 23 12.56 -22.66 3.69
CA ALA A 23 13.51 -22.44 4.80
C ALA A 23 14.62 -21.45 4.41
N ALA A 24 15.03 -21.44 3.15
CA ALA A 24 16.06 -20.56 2.61
C ALA A 24 15.66 -19.09 2.66
N PHE A 25 14.37 -18.77 2.56
CA PHE A 25 13.88 -17.39 2.71
C PHE A 25 14.20 -16.81 4.08
N TYR A 26 14.20 -17.65 5.13
CA TYR A 26 14.45 -17.27 6.53
C TYR A 26 15.88 -17.52 6.99
N ASP A 27 16.77 -17.94 6.10
CA ASP A 27 18.19 -18.10 6.44
C ASP A 27 18.85 -16.72 6.58
N GLU A 28 19.35 -16.44 7.79
CA GLU A 28 19.93 -15.14 8.14
C GLU A 28 21.27 -14.89 7.45
N ALA A 29 22.09 -15.93 7.28
CA ALA A 29 23.37 -15.77 6.62
C ALA A 29 23.17 -15.43 5.13
N ALA A 30 22.26 -16.14 4.46
CA ALA A 30 21.88 -15.85 3.09
C ALA A 30 21.20 -14.47 2.94
N LEU A 31 20.39 -14.05 3.94
CA LEU A 31 19.80 -12.70 3.96
C LEU A 31 20.88 -11.62 4.09
N HIS A 32 21.82 -11.76 5.03
CA HIS A 32 22.88 -10.79 5.23
C HIS A 32 23.80 -10.67 4.01
N ASN A 33 24.14 -11.78 3.36
CA ASN A 33 24.93 -11.78 2.13
C ASN A 33 24.21 -11.02 0.99
N GLU A 34 22.90 -11.24 0.84
CA GLU A 34 22.12 -10.51 -0.16
C GLU A 34 21.94 -9.03 0.21
N MET A 35 21.78 -8.70 1.49
CA MET A 35 21.75 -7.32 1.95
C MET A 35 23.08 -6.62 1.65
N GLU A 36 24.22 -7.26 1.95
CA GLU A 36 25.54 -6.72 1.66
C GLU A 36 25.70 -6.44 0.17
N ARG A 37 25.38 -7.40 -0.69
CA ARG A 37 25.43 -7.24 -2.15
C ARG A 37 24.58 -6.09 -2.66
N VAL A 38 23.34 -5.98 -2.18
CA VAL A 38 22.41 -4.92 -2.61
C VAL A 38 22.80 -3.57 -2.04
N PHE A 39 23.27 -3.51 -0.79
CA PHE A 39 23.72 -2.28 -0.14
C PHE A 39 24.96 -1.71 -0.82
N ASP A 40 25.88 -2.56 -1.26
CA ASP A 40 27.06 -2.15 -2.05
C ASP A 40 26.64 -1.50 -3.37
N ILE A 41 25.73 -2.12 -4.12
CA ILE A 41 25.16 -1.52 -5.35
C ILE A 41 24.47 -0.19 -5.04
N CYS A 42 23.69 -0.10 -3.96
CA CYS A 42 22.98 1.11 -3.59
C CYS A 42 23.94 2.23 -3.17
N HIS A 43 25.00 1.89 -2.41
CA HIS A 43 26.04 2.83 -1.98
C HIS A 43 26.79 3.40 -3.18
N GLY A 44 27.23 2.56 -4.10
CA GLY A 44 27.90 3.01 -5.34
C GLY A 44 27.00 3.85 -6.25
N CYS A 45 25.68 3.62 -6.26
CA CYS A 45 24.73 4.33 -7.11
C CYS A 45 24.17 5.63 -6.52
N ARG A 46 23.77 5.66 -5.25
CA ARG A 46 23.21 6.77 -4.46
C ARG A 46 22.01 7.52 -5.06
N ARG A 47 21.39 7.06 -6.15
CA ARG A 47 20.25 7.74 -6.80
C ARG A 47 19.04 7.95 -5.90
N CYS A 48 18.88 7.10 -4.88
CA CYS A 48 17.72 7.08 -4.00
C CYS A 48 17.90 7.95 -2.73
N VAL A 49 19.00 8.69 -2.59
CA VAL A 49 19.32 9.50 -1.39
C VAL A 49 18.19 10.41 -0.94
N SER A 50 17.45 11.02 -1.88
CA SER A 50 16.35 11.94 -1.59
C SER A 50 14.97 11.28 -1.55
N LEU A 51 14.89 9.95 -1.73
CA LEU A 51 13.60 9.27 -1.87
C LEU A 51 12.96 8.95 -0.52
N CYS A 52 13.75 8.38 0.40
CA CYS A 52 13.31 8.06 1.75
C CYS A 52 14.51 7.95 2.69
N THR A 53 14.29 7.84 3.99
CA THR A 53 15.35 7.82 5.02
C THR A 53 16.15 6.51 5.05
N ALA A 54 15.67 5.42 4.46
CA ALA A 54 16.44 4.17 4.41
C ALA A 54 17.78 4.33 3.69
N PHE A 55 17.83 5.14 2.62
CA PHE A 55 19.05 5.32 1.84
C PHE A 55 20.07 6.25 2.52
N PRO A 56 19.72 7.45 3.04
CA PRO A 56 20.66 8.20 3.87
C PRO A 56 21.18 7.38 5.04
N THR A 57 20.30 6.66 5.76
CA THR A 57 20.75 5.79 6.87
C THR A 57 21.78 4.75 6.40
N LEU A 58 21.56 4.12 5.23
CA LEU A 58 22.54 3.21 4.66
C LEU A 58 23.86 3.90 4.35
N PHE A 59 23.79 5.06 3.69
CA PHE A 59 24.98 5.76 3.24
C PHE A 59 25.80 6.31 4.40
N ASP A 60 25.14 6.84 5.43
CA ASP A 60 25.79 7.30 6.66
C ASP A 60 26.52 6.14 7.38
N LEU A 61 25.86 4.98 7.50
CA LEU A 61 26.47 3.79 8.09
C LEU A 61 27.72 3.32 7.32
N VAL A 62 27.72 3.42 6.00
CA VAL A 62 28.88 3.07 5.17
C VAL A 62 29.96 4.13 5.25
N ASP A 63 29.61 5.41 5.08
CA ASP A 63 30.55 6.53 5.08
C ASP A 63 31.24 6.69 6.46
N GLU A 64 30.58 6.29 7.56
CA GLU A 64 31.12 6.30 8.93
C GLU A 64 31.86 4.98 9.30
N SER A 65 31.82 3.96 8.45
CA SER A 65 32.51 2.69 8.72
C SER A 65 34.03 2.82 8.59
N SER A 66 34.76 1.91 9.20
CA SER A 66 36.23 1.93 9.21
C SER A 66 36.87 1.75 7.83
N THR A 67 36.17 1.07 6.91
CA THR A 67 36.62 0.84 5.52
C THR A 67 36.02 1.81 4.54
N MET A 68 35.00 2.60 4.94
CA MET A 68 34.15 3.40 4.08
C MET A 68 33.45 2.56 2.98
N GLU A 69 33.27 1.27 3.26
CA GLU A 69 32.62 0.28 2.41
C GLU A 69 31.60 -0.52 3.21
N VAL A 70 30.73 -1.26 2.54
CA VAL A 70 29.64 -2.02 3.20
C VAL A 70 30.17 -3.14 4.11
N ASP A 71 31.34 -3.69 3.80
CA ASP A 71 32.01 -4.72 4.61
C ASP A 71 32.44 -4.22 6.00
N GLY A 72 32.67 -2.92 6.12
CA GLY A 72 32.96 -2.25 7.41
C GLY A 72 31.76 -2.02 8.30
N VAL A 73 30.55 -2.22 7.81
CA VAL A 73 29.29 -2.05 8.57
C VAL A 73 28.94 -3.32 9.31
N ALA A 74 28.74 -3.24 10.63
CA ALA A 74 28.29 -4.39 11.41
C ALA A 74 26.94 -4.93 10.93
N LYS A 75 26.81 -6.25 10.76
CA LYS A 75 25.56 -6.88 10.28
C LYS A 75 24.34 -6.56 11.17
N SER A 76 24.55 -6.34 12.47
CA SER A 76 23.50 -5.89 13.41
C SER A 76 22.93 -4.52 13.03
N ASP A 77 23.73 -3.65 12.40
CA ASP A 77 23.34 -2.29 12.03
C ASP A 77 22.51 -2.23 10.73
N TYR A 78 22.49 -3.31 9.96
CA TYR A 78 21.60 -3.44 8.80
C TYR A 78 20.13 -3.28 9.19
N ASN A 79 19.76 -3.66 10.40
CA ASN A 79 18.41 -3.46 10.94
C ASN A 79 18.01 -1.97 11.00
N LYS A 80 18.96 -1.06 11.16
CA LYS A 80 18.68 0.38 11.13
C LYS A 80 18.11 0.82 9.78
N VAL A 81 18.63 0.24 8.69
CA VAL A 81 18.13 0.48 7.32
C VAL A 81 16.77 -0.17 7.10
N VAL A 82 16.60 -1.44 7.56
CA VAL A 82 15.34 -2.19 7.47
C VAL A 82 14.20 -1.45 8.15
N ASP A 83 14.44 -0.89 9.34
CA ASP A 83 13.44 -0.20 10.14
C ASP A 83 13.00 1.13 9.51
N GLN A 84 13.83 1.75 8.66
CA GLN A 84 13.46 2.94 7.88
C GLN A 84 12.60 2.64 6.65
N CYS A 85 12.54 1.40 6.19
CA CYS A 85 11.76 1.03 5.02
C CYS A 85 10.32 0.69 5.39
N TYR A 86 9.36 1.38 4.79
CA TYR A 86 7.91 1.14 4.95
C TYR A 86 7.25 0.56 3.69
N LEU A 87 8.04 -0.10 2.83
CA LEU A 87 7.59 -0.86 1.66
C LEU A 87 6.69 -0.07 0.69
N CYS A 88 7.03 1.19 0.39
CA CYS A 88 6.27 2.01 -0.55
C CYS A 88 6.56 1.70 -2.02
N ASP A 89 7.55 0.87 -2.32
CA ASP A 89 7.98 0.40 -3.64
C ASP A 89 8.50 1.48 -4.61
N MET A 90 8.55 2.74 -4.19
CA MET A 90 8.93 3.84 -5.07
C MET A 90 10.38 3.74 -5.59
N CYS A 91 11.31 3.21 -4.79
CA CYS A 91 12.68 2.96 -5.24
C CYS A 91 12.71 1.95 -6.38
N TYR A 92 11.94 0.88 -6.28
CA TYR A 92 11.83 -0.15 -7.30
C TYR A 92 11.19 0.37 -8.59
N MET A 93 10.03 1.02 -8.48
CA MET A 93 9.23 1.38 -9.66
C MET A 93 9.68 2.66 -10.36
N SER A 94 10.35 3.59 -9.68
CA SER A 94 10.60 4.92 -10.25
C SER A 94 12.06 5.37 -10.25
N LYS A 95 12.96 4.67 -9.58
CA LYS A 95 14.34 5.17 -9.38
C LYS A 95 15.43 4.18 -9.74
N CYS A 96 15.29 2.91 -9.40
CA CYS A 96 16.36 1.94 -9.55
C CYS A 96 16.52 1.47 -11.00
N PRO A 97 17.67 1.66 -11.64
CA PRO A 97 17.91 1.15 -12.99
C PRO A 97 18.38 -0.31 -13.00
N TYR A 98 18.54 -0.93 -11.83
CA TYR A 98 19.12 -2.26 -11.65
C TYR A 98 18.09 -3.29 -11.22
N VAL A 99 16.80 -2.94 -11.29
CA VAL A 99 15.71 -3.89 -11.02
C VAL A 99 15.62 -4.94 -12.15
N PRO A 100 15.07 -6.13 -11.89
CA PRO A 100 14.81 -7.10 -12.95
C PRO A 100 14.05 -6.46 -14.14
N PRO A 101 14.40 -6.75 -15.39
CA PRO A 101 15.27 -7.83 -15.85
C PRO A 101 16.78 -7.52 -15.92
N HIS A 102 17.27 -6.49 -15.23
CA HIS A 102 18.71 -6.19 -15.18
C HIS A 102 19.48 -7.30 -14.45
N ASP A 103 20.69 -7.62 -14.91
CA ASP A 103 21.54 -8.72 -14.40
C ASP A 103 21.83 -8.60 -12.89
N TRP A 104 21.89 -7.37 -12.37
CA TRP A 104 22.09 -7.13 -10.92
C TRP A 104 20.87 -7.45 -10.07
N ASN A 105 19.72 -7.60 -10.66
CA ASN A 105 18.52 -8.14 -10.02
C ASN A 105 18.20 -7.52 -8.65
N VAL A 106 18.21 -6.18 -8.55
CA VAL A 106 17.99 -5.47 -7.28
C VAL A 106 16.50 -5.33 -7.00
N ASP A 107 16.00 -5.94 -5.93
CA ASP A 107 14.67 -5.67 -5.37
C ASP A 107 14.79 -5.26 -3.90
N PHE A 108 15.14 -3.98 -3.68
CA PHE A 108 15.34 -3.45 -2.33
C PHE A 108 14.09 -3.59 -1.45
N PRO A 109 12.86 -3.26 -1.88
CA PRO A 109 11.68 -3.40 -1.01
C PRO A 109 11.42 -4.83 -0.56
N HIS A 110 11.50 -5.81 -1.48
CA HIS A 110 11.29 -7.21 -1.12
C HIS A 110 12.43 -7.80 -0.29
N LEU A 111 13.65 -7.28 -0.45
CA LEU A 111 14.75 -7.63 0.46
C LEU A 111 14.48 -7.11 1.88
N MET A 112 13.97 -5.88 2.01
CA MET A 112 13.54 -5.34 3.32
C MET A 112 12.35 -6.11 3.88
N LEU A 113 11.40 -6.52 3.04
CA LEU A 113 10.29 -7.39 3.45
C LEU A 113 10.80 -8.73 4.00
N ARG A 114 11.77 -9.36 3.30
CA ARG A 114 12.42 -10.59 3.77
C ARG A 114 13.07 -10.39 5.14
N ALA A 115 13.82 -9.31 5.34
CA ALA A 115 14.44 -8.99 6.61
C ALA A 115 13.40 -8.80 7.74
N LYS A 116 12.30 -8.07 7.45
CA LYS A 116 11.18 -7.92 8.41
C LYS A 116 10.50 -9.25 8.73
N ALA A 117 10.33 -10.13 7.75
CA ALA A 117 9.75 -11.46 7.98
C ALA A 117 10.67 -12.36 8.85
N VAL A 118 11.98 -12.27 8.68
CA VAL A 118 12.94 -12.94 9.55
C VAL A 118 12.82 -12.39 10.98
N LYS A 119 12.83 -11.08 11.19
CA LYS A 119 12.63 -10.44 12.50
C LYS A 119 11.31 -10.88 13.14
N PHE A 120 10.22 -10.91 12.35
CA PHE A 120 8.91 -11.34 12.86
C PHE A 120 8.91 -12.78 13.32
N LYS A 121 9.48 -13.69 12.52
CA LYS A 121 9.59 -15.12 12.84
C LYS A 121 10.43 -15.39 14.07
N LYS A 122 11.47 -14.58 14.32
CA LYS A 122 12.30 -14.63 15.54
C LYS A 122 11.61 -14.06 16.77
N GLY A 123 10.45 -13.45 16.64
CA GLY A 123 9.74 -12.81 17.74
C GLY A 123 10.29 -11.43 18.15
N GLU A 124 11.12 -10.82 17.33
CA GLU A 124 11.74 -9.51 17.58
C GLU A 124 10.82 -8.31 17.35
N VAL A 125 9.54 -8.57 16.98
CA VAL A 125 8.52 -7.54 16.75
C VAL A 125 7.70 -7.31 18.01
N GLY A 126 7.67 -6.06 18.48
CA GLY A 126 7.00 -5.65 19.71
C GLY A 126 5.47 -5.68 19.65
N PHE A 127 4.83 -5.62 20.82
CA PHE A 127 3.36 -5.58 20.97
C PHE A 127 2.72 -4.41 20.23
N ARG A 128 3.29 -3.20 20.31
CA ARG A 128 2.81 -2.01 19.61
C ARG A 128 2.62 -2.28 18.11
N ASP A 129 3.61 -2.84 17.48
CA ASP A 129 3.63 -3.02 16.02
C ASP A 129 2.60 -4.08 15.58
N LYS A 130 2.45 -5.14 16.38
CA LYS A 130 1.40 -6.14 16.20
C LYS A 130 0.00 -5.54 16.37
N LEU A 131 -0.17 -4.65 17.35
CA LEU A 131 -1.43 -3.96 17.61
C LEU A 131 -1.79 -3.03 16.44
N LEU A 132 -0.88 -2.12 16.05
CA LEU A 132 -1.11 -1.16 14.96
C LEU A 132 -1.40 -1.82 13.61
N SER A 133 -0.85 -3.02 13.36
CA SER A 133 -1.13 -3.79 12.14
C SER A 133 -2.43 -4.59 12.19
N SER A 134 -3.12 -4.64 13.35
CA SER A 134 -4.36 -5.42 13.54
C SER A 134 -5.62 -4.59 13.25
N THR A 135 -5.70 -4.01 12.07
CA THR A 135 -6.70 -3.00 11.68
C THR A 135 -8.15 -3.48 11.78
N ASP A 136 -8.44 -4.75 11.45
CA ASP A 136 -9.79 -5.30 11.58
C ASP A 136 -10.22 -5.48 13.04
N ALA A 137 -9.33 -5.98 13.89
CA ALA A 137 -9.64 -6.19 15.31
C ALA A 137 -9.85 -4.84 16.01
N LEU A 138 -8.94 -3.88 15.75
CA LEU A 138 -9.07 -2.53 16.28
C LEU A 138 -10.32 -1.83 15.74
N GLY A 139 -10.58 -1.93 14.44
CA GLY A 139 -11.76 -1.34 13.82
C GLY A 139 -13.07 -1.90 14.37
N LYS A 140 -13.16 -3.23 14.54
CA LYS A 140 -14.34 -3.88 15.14
C LYS A 140 -14.59 -3.40 16.56
N LEU A 141 -13.55 -3.31 17.38
CA LEU A 141 -13.66 -2.89 18.78
C LEU A 141 -13.95 -1.38 18.89
N ALA A 142 -13.16 -0.56 18.23
CA ALA A 142 -13.23 0.90 18.34
C ALA A 142 -14.51 1.50 17.69
N SER A 143 -15.19 0.76 16.79
CA SER A 143 -16.46 1.20 16.18
C SER A 143 -17.70 0.77 16.96
N ILE A 144 -17.57 0.17 18.14
CA ILE A 144 -18.72 -0.14 18.98
C ILE A 144 -19.33 1.19 19.50
N PRO A 145 -20.68 1.37 19.44
CA PRO A 145 -21.33 2.53 20.03
C PRO A 145 -20.89 2.74 21.48
N VAL A 146 -20.69 3.98 21.92
CA VAL A 146 -20.07 4.40 23.17
C VAL A 146 -18.55 4.24 23.18
N VAL A 147 -17.99 3.07 22.80
CA VAL A 147 -16.53 2.89 22.70
C VAL A 147 -15.91 3.86 21.70
N VAL A 148 -16.56 4.06 20.56
CA VAL A 148 -16.09 4.98 19.50
C VAL A 148 -15.93 6.42 20.03
N GLN A 149 -16.87 6.88 20.86
CA GLN A 149 -16.81 8.21 21.43
C GLN A 149 -15.63 8.35 22.40
N VAL A 150 -15.41 7.34 23.24
CA VAL A 150 -14.28 7.31 24.20
C VAL A 150 -12.95 7.25 23.44
N VAL A 151 -12.82 6.39 22.44
CA VAL A 151 -11.58 6.27 21.66
C VAL A 151 -11.27 7.54 20.89
N ASN A 152 -12.26 8.13 20.21
CA ASN A 152 -12.06 9.37 19.45
C ASN A 152 -11.77 10.58 20.40
N ALA A 153 -12.41 10.64 21.56
CA ALA A 153 -12.10 11.65 22.57
C ALA A 153 -10.66 11.47 23.11
N ALA A 154 -10.27 10.24 23.44
CA ALA A 154 -8.91 9.92 23.90
C ALA A 154 -7.84 10.27 22.84
N ASN A 155 -8.13 10.05 21.56
CA ASN A 155 -7.22 10.41 20.46
C ASN A 155 -7.03 11.94 20.30
N LYS A 156 -7.94 12.76 20.84
CA LYS A 156 -7.88 14.23 20.82
C LYS A 156 -7.35 14.84 22.13
N ASP A 157 -7.41 14.09 23.23
CA ASP A 157 -6.95 14.56 24.52
C ASP A 157 -5.42 14.53 24.64
N SER A 158 -4.81 15.67 24.93
CA SER A 158 -3.35 15.83 24.97
C SER A 158 -2.68 14.99 26.05
N THR A 159 -3.34 14.79 27.20
CA THR A 159 -2.81 14.01 28.32
C THR A 159 -2.78 12.53 27.98
N LEU A 160 -3.90 12.01 27.46
CA LEU A 160 -4.00 10.61 27.03
C LEU A 160 -3.06 10.33 25.85
N ARG A 161 -2.89 11.28 24.93
CA ARG A 161 -1.90 11.18 23.85
C ARG A 161 -0.47 11.15 24.40
N GLY A 162 -0.16 11.95 25.42
CA GLY A 162 1.13 11.90 26.13
C GLY A 162 1.38 10.55 26.79
N MET A 163 0.36 9.93 27.38
CA MET A 163 0.45 8.56 27.93
C MET A 163 0.67 7.52 26.82
N MET A 164 -0.04 7.62 25.70
CA MET A 164 0.18 6.73 24.55
C MET A 164 1.61 6.84 23.98
N ASP A 165 2.16 8.05 23.94
CA ASP A 165 3.53 8.30 23.55
C ASP A 165 4.53 7.63 24.49
N SER A 166 4.32 7.75 25.79
CA SER A 166 5.22 7.22 26.80
C SER A 166 5.14 5.70 26.95
N VAL A 167 3.94 5.12 26.88
CA VAL A 167 3.70 3.69 27.16
C VAL A 167 3.75 2.85 25.89
N LEU A 168 3.13 3.32 24.81
CA LEU A 168 3.03 2.57 23.55
C LEU A 168 4.01 3.06 22.49
N GLY A 169 4.69 4.20 22.68
CA GLY A 169 5.57 4.77 21.67
C GLY A 169 4.82 5.22 20.39
N VAL A 170 3.54 5.61 20.52
CA VAL A 170 2.75 6.24 19.46
C VAL A 170 2.84 7.73 19.65
N HIS A 171 3.46 8.45 18.72
CA HIS A 171 3.78 9.87 18.89
C HIS A 171 2.53 10.71 19.20
N LYS A 172 2.64 11.58 20.22
CA LYS A 172 1.51 12.36 20.74
C LYS A 172 0.88 13.31 19.71
N ASP A 173 1.69 13.89 18.82
CA ASP A 173 1.23 14.87 17.83
C ASP A 173 0.79 14.19 16.51
N ARG A 174 0.92 12.86 16.39
CA ARG A 174 0.42 12.12 15.23
C ARG A 174 -1.11 12.11 15.24
N ILE A 175 -1.72 12.66 14.20
CA ILE A 175 -3.16 12.58 13.99
C ILE A 175 -3.51 11.12 13.66
N LEU A 176 -4.32 10.49 14.51
CA LEU A 176 -4.85 9.15 14.27
C LEU A 176 -6.23 9.25 13.59
N PRO A 177 -6.54 8.37 12.64
CA PRO A 177 -7.87 8.33 12.03
C PRO A 177 -8.95 8.13 13.09
N GLU A 178 -10.04 8.88 12.99
CA GLU A 178 -11.22 8.66 13.83
C GLU A 178 -11.93 7.35 13.41
N TYR A 179 -12.63 6.76 14.36
CA TYR A 179 -13.50 5.62 14.09
C TYR A 179 -14.95 6.08 13.96
N ASP A 180 -15.74 5.34 13.16
CA ASP A 180 -17.16 5.60 12.99
C ASP A 180 -17.99 4.39 13.44
N SER A 181 -19.03 4.64 14.23
CA SER A 181 -20.00 3.61 14.65
C SER A 181 -20.96 3.23 13.52
N ALA A 182 -21.18 4.14 12.56
CA ALA A 182 -22.02 3.92 11.39
C ALA A 182 -21.23 3.22 10.27
N LYS A 183 -20.68 2.03 10.57
CA LYS A 183 -19.87 1.25 9.63
C LYS A 183 -20.46 1.24 8.24
N PHE A 184 -19.60 1.45 7.22
CA PHE A 184 -20.01 1.50 5.81
C PHE A 184 -20.88 0.29 5.43
N ARG A 185 -20.44 -0.94 5.72
CA ARG A 185 -21.15 -2.16 5.36
C ARG A 185 -22.58 -2.25 5.94
N ASN A 186 -22.82 -1.66 7.11
CA ASN A 186 -24.13 -1.67 7.75
C ASN A 186 -25.11 -0.66 7.11
N LYS A 187 -24.59 0.42 6.55
CA LYS A 187 -25.36 1.55 6.00
C LYS A 187 -25.39 1.60 4.48
N ALA A 188 -24.46 0.91 3.83
CA ALA A 188 -24.36 0.91 2.36
C ALA A 188 -25.66 0.41 1.70
N ARG A 189 -26.03 1.08 0.61
CA ARG A 189 -27.15 0.74 -0.26
C ARG A 189 -26.63 0.65 -1.68
N ALA A 190 -26.11 -0.51 -2.02
CA ALA A 190 -25.67 -0.81 -3.38
C ALA A 190 -26.89 -1.22 -4.21
N ASP A 191 -26.94 -0.74 -5.45
CA ASP A 191 -28.03 -1.05 -6.39
C ASP A 191 -27.51 -1.97 -7.49
N ALA A 192 -28.04 -3.17 -7.55
CA ALA A 192 -27.71 -4.17 -8.54
C ALA A 192 -28.75 -4.29 -9.67
N SER A 193 -29.77 -3.42 -9.68
CA SER A 193 -30.90 -3.51 -10.62
C SER A 193 -30.61 -2.93 -12.00
N PHE A 194 -29.58 -2.12 -12.15
CA PHE A 194 -29.21 -1.50 -13.43
C PHE A 194 -28.81 -2.54 -14.47
N LYS A 195 -28.99 -2.18 -15.75
CA LYS A 195 -28.57 -3.00 -16.88
C LYS A 195 -27.06 -3.13 -16.93
N VAL A 196 -26.55 -4.33 -17.07
CA VAL A 196 -25.12 -4.56 -17.27
C VAL A 196 -24.71 -4.11 -18.68
N VAL A 197 -23.73 -3.20 -18.74
CA VAL A 197 -23.16 -2.71 -20.01
C VAL A 197 -21.64 -2.82 -19.90
N ASP A 198 -21.06 -3.83 -20.53
CA ASP A 198 -19.61 -4.04 -20.52
C ASP A 198 -18.89 -2.99 -21.38
N GLY A 199 -17.72 -2.55 -20.92
CA GLY A 199 -16.75 -1.80 -21.71
C GLY A 199 -15.72 -2.71 -22.36
N LYS A 200 -14.82 -2.14 -23.14
CA LYS A 200 -13.73 -2.92 -23.81
C LYS A 200 -12.79 -3.58 -22.81
N GLN A 201 -12.53 -2.93 -21.68
CA GLN A 201 -11.59 -3.37 -20.65
C GLN A 201 -12.21 -3.46 -19.26
N THR A 202 -13.50 -3.14 -19.13
CA THR A 202 -14.17 -3.09 -17.83
C THR A 202 -15.45 -3.91 -17.85
N PRO A 203 -15.64 -4.85 -16.91
CA PRO A 203 -16.95 -5.43 -16.67
C PRO A 203 -17.99 -4.36 -16.37
N GLY A 204 -19.22 -4.59 -16.81
CA GLY A 204 -20.34 -3.65 -16.65
C GLY A 204 -21.02 -3.70 -15.29
N LYS A 205 -20.53 -4.50 -14.37
CA LYS A 205 -21.03 -4.64 -12.99
C LYS A 205 -19.88 -4.72 -11.98
N VAL A 206 -20.12 -4.23 -10.77
CA VAL A 206 -19.09 -3.98 -9.78
C VAL A 206 -19.39 -4.70 -8.46
N ALA A 207 -18.35 -5.29 -7.86
CA ALA A 207 -18.33 -5.70 -6.46
C ALA A 207 -17.37 -4.80 -5.68
N ILE A 208 -17.86 -4.18 -4.58
CA ILE A 208 -17.05 -3.29 -3.76
C ILE A 208 -16.42 -4.09 -2.62
N TYR A 209 -15.08 -4.13 -2.59
CA TYR A 209 -14.31 -4.55 -1.44
C TYR A 209 -14.17 -3.34 -0.51
N SER A 210 -14.87 -3.38 0.64
CA SER A 210 -15.08 -2.20 1.48
C SER A 210 -13.82 -1.67 2.13
N THR A 211 -12.79 -2.50 2.31
CA THR A 211 -11.56 -2.22 3.06
C THR A 211 -11.82 -1.94 4.56
N CYS A 212 -10.80 -2.14 5.40
CA CYS A 212 -10.93 -1.82 6.82
C CYS A 212 -11.09 -0.32 7.05
N TYR A 213 -10.37 0.52 6.28
CA TYR A 213 -10.38 1.97 6.44
C TYR A 213 -11.75 2.58 6.12
N ILE A 214 -12.34 2.23 4.96
CA ILE A 214 -13.68 2.73 4.59
C ILE A 214 -14.74 2.19 5.54
N ASN A 215 -14.61 0.93 5.97
CA ASN A 215 -15.64 0.35 6.83
C ASN A 215 -15.67 0.92 8.23
N TYR A 216 -14.53 1.31 8.79
CA TYR A 216 -14.41 1.68 10.19
C TYR A 216 -14.05 3.15 10.45
N ASN A 217 -13.39 3.82 9.49
CA ASN A 217 -12.87 5.17 9.67
C ASN A 217 -13.55 6.19 8.77
N GLU A 218 -13.67 5.92 7.47
CA GLU A 218 -14.17 6.87 6.47
C GLU A 218 -15.32 6.30 5.62
N PRO A 219 -16.49 6.00 6.22
CA PRO A 219 -17.64 5.44 5.49
C PRO A 219 -18.11 6.32 4.33
N GLY A 220 -17.88 7.64 4.42
CA GLY A 220 -18.23 8.63 3.40
C GLY A 220 -17.65 8.28 2.04
N ILE A 221 -16.39 7.83 1.96
CA ILE A 221 -15.73 7.44 0.71
C ILE A 221 -16.51 6.32 0.01
N GLY A 222 -16.92 5.31 0.75
CA GLY A 222 -17.70 4.19 0.21
C GLY A 222 -19.09 4.62 -0.26
N HIS A 223 -19.77 5.48 0.49
CA HIS A 223 -21.08 6.03 0.10
C HIS A 223 -20.99 6.89 -1.16
N ASP A 224 -19.95 7.71 -1.30
CA ASP A 224 -19.75 8.53 -2.49
C ASP A 224 -19.41 7.68 -3.72
N LEU A 225 -18.60 6.63 -3.56
CA LEU A 225 -18.37 5.66 -4.62
C LEU A 225 -19.68 5.00 -5.09
N LEU A 226 -20.56 4.58 -4.17
CA LEU A 226 -21.88 4.04 -4.53
C LEU A 226 -22.75 5.05 -5.26
N LYS A 227 -22.73 6.33 -4.85
CA LYS A 227 -23.47 7.41 -5.57
C LYS A 227 -22.95 7.59 -6.99
N ILE A 228 -21.63 7.57 -7.19
CA ILE A 228 -21.01 7.68 -8.53
C ILE A 228 -21.43 6.51 -9.41
N LEU A 229 -21.39 5.27 -8.88
CA LEU A 229 -21.80 4.09 -9.62
C LEU A 229 -23.29 4.14 -9.98
N ALA A 230 -24.16 4.51 -9.04
CA ALA A 230 -25.60 4.65 -9.28
C ALA A 230 -25.92 5.76 -10.30
N HIS A 231 -25.23 6.94 -10.21
CA HIS A 231 -25.39 8.00 -11.20
C HIS A 231 -25.04 7.53 -12.62
N ASN A 232 -24.03 6.68 -12.75
CA ASN A 232 -23.62 6.09 -14.02
C ASN A 232 -24.38 4.81 -14.39
N GLU A 233 -25.43 4.47 -13.65
CA GLU A 233 -26.26 3.27 -13.88
C GLU A 233 -25.44 1.97 -13.93
N ILE A 234 -24.38 1.88 -13.11
CA ILE A 234 -23.52 0.71 -13.00
C ILE A 234 -24.02 -0.16 -11.86
N PRO A 235 -24.45 -1.40 -12.14
CA PRO A 235 -24.88 -2.33 -11.10
C PRO A 235 -23.76 -2.59 -10.10
N ALA A 236 -24.06 -2.43 -8.81
CA ALA A 236 -23.07 -2.60 -7.75
C ALA A 236 -23.58 -3.50 -6.63
N LYS A 237 -22.68 -4.27 -6.03
CA LYS A 237 -22.92 -5.00 -4.77
C LYS A 237 -21.70 -4.91 -3.85
N LEU A 238 -21.90 -5.21 -2.57
CA LEU A 238 -20.77 -5.38 -1.64
C LEU A 238 -20.26 -6.82 -1.70
N VAL A 239 -18.98 -7.00 -1.48
CA VAL A 239 -18.40 -8.33 -1.22
C VAL A 239 -19.03 -8.89 0.05
N GLU A 240 -19.58 -10.10 0.00
CA GLU A 240 -20.38 -10.66 1.11
C GLU A 240 -19.58 -10.85 2.40
N LYS A 241 -18.39 -11.42 2.27
CA LYS A 241 -17.47 -11.68 3.38
C LYS A 241 -16.07 -11.18 3.02
N GLU A 242 -15.52 -10.37 3.88
CA GLU A 242 -14.16 -9.83 3.71
C GLU A 242 -13.47 -9.58 5.06
N VAL A 243 -12.16 -9.61 5.05
CA VAL A 243 -11.27 -9.16 6.12
C VAL A 243 -10.22 -8.23 5.54
N CYS A 244 -9.36 -7.61 6.36
CA CYS A 244 -8.27 -6.74 5.87
C CYS A 244 -7.51 -7.39 4.71
N CYS A 245 -7.11 -6.60 3.72
CA CYS A 245 -6.34 -7.08 2.56
C CYS A 245 -4.99 -7.74 2.93
N GLY A 246 -4.46 -7.41 4.11
CA GLY A 246 -3.20 -7.95 4.61
C GLY A 246 -2.01 -6.99 4.48
N MET A 247 -2.13 -5.84 3.83
CA MET A 247 -1.00 -4.91 3.64
C MET A 247 -0.32 -4.51 4.95
N PRO A 248 -1.02 -4.14 6.05
CA PRO A 248 -0.34 -3.83 7.31
C PRO A 248 0.43 -5.01 7.92
N LYS A 249 -0.02 -6.24 7.64
CA LYS A 249 0.67 -7.46 8.06
C LYS A 249 1.89 -7.74 7.20
N LEU A 250 1.79 -7.50 5.88
CA LEU A 250 2.92 -7.57 4.96
C LEU A 250 4.02 -6.59 5.39
N GLU A 251 3.67 -5.33 5.62
CA GLU A 251 4.61 -4.28 6.07
C GLU A 251 5.31 -4.63 7.40
N LEU A 252 4.66 -5.42 8.24
CA LEU A 252 5.22 -5.92 9.49
C LEU A 252 6.12 -7.15 9.31
N GLY A 253 6.02 -7.86 8.18
CA GLY A 253 6.67 -9.15 7.95
C GLY A 253 5.87 -10.36 8.45
N ASP A 254 4.60 -10.20 8.86
CA ASP A 254 3.70 -11.27 9.30
C ASP A 254 3.04 -11.96 8.10
N LEU A 255 3.84 -12.72 7.35
CA LEU A 255 3.41 -13.32 6.09
C LEU A 255 2.37 -14.43 6.28
N GLU A 256 2.38 -15.10 7.42
CA GLU A 256 1.35 -16.11 7.76
C GLU A 256 -0.02 -15.45 7.98
N ALA A 257 -0.08 -14.29 8.62
CA ALA A 257 -1.33 -13.54 8.75
C ALA A 257 -1.83 -13.02 7.39
N VAL A 258 -0.92 -12.66 6.48
CA VAL A 258 -1.27 -12.34 5.08
C VAL A 258 -1.90 -13.56 4.40
N ALA A 259 -1.30 -14.73 4.52
CA ALA A 259 -1.81 -15.98 3.97
C ALA A 259 -3.18 -16.35 4.56
N HIS A 260 -3.37 -16.13 5.86
CA HIS A 260 -4.67 -16.33 6.52
C HIS A 260 -5.75 -15.41 5.94
N ASN A 261 -5.47 -14.12 5.79
CA ASN A 261 -6.42 -13.17 5.21
C ASN A 261 -6.71 -13.49 3.74
N LYS A 262 -5.70 -13.90 2.99
CA LYS A 262 -5.85 -14.41 1.61
C LYS A 262 -6.82 -15.57 1.55
N ALA A 263 -6.70 -16.55 2.45
CA ALA A 263 -7.57 -17.73 2.49
C ALA A 263 -9.05 -17.39 2.74
N ILE A 264 -9.34 -16.24 3.35
CA ILE A 264 -10.71 -15.75 3.57
C ILE A 264 -11.20 -14.93 2.36
N ASN A 265 -10.38 -14.01 1.87
CA ASN A 265 -10.78 -13.05 0.84
C ASN A 265 -10.83 -13.68 -0.55
N ILE A 266 -9.78 -14.43 -0.95
CA ILE A 266 -9.60 -14.86 -2.33
C ILE A 266 -10.72 -15.76 -2.84
N PRO A 267 -11.25 -16.77 -2.10
CA PRO A 267 -12.33 -17.60 -2.61
C PRO A 267 -13.60 -16.80 -2.98
N VAL A 268 -13.94 -15.81 -2.15
CA VAL A 268 -15.12 -14.95 -2.38
C VAL A 268 -14.88 -14.01 -3.57
N LEU A 269 -13.71 -13.39 -3.64
CA LEU A 269 -13.36 -12.46 -4.72
C LEU A 269 -13.21 -13.20 -6.05
N ALA A 270 -12.59 -14.38 -6.08
CA ALA A 270 -12.42 -15.19 -7.29
C ALA A 270 -13.77 -15.67 -7.86
N LYS A 271 -14.72 -16.02 -6.98
CA LYS A 271 -16.10 -16.32 -7.41
C LYS A 271 -16.71 -15.13 -8.13
N LEU A 272 -16.61 -13.92 -7.55
CA LEU A 272 -17.11 -12.69 -8.15
C LEU A 272 -16.42 -12.36 -9.48
N ALA A 273 -15.10 -12.53 -9.55
CA ALA A 273 -14.33 -12.35 -10.79
C ALA A 273 -14.83 -13.28 -11.90
N ARG A 274 -15.04 -14.57 -11.61
CA ARG A 274 -15.59 -15.53 -12.58
C ARG A 274 -17.06 -15.26 -12.95
N GLU A 275 -17.81 -14.64 -12.07
CA GLU A 275 -19.16 -14.16 -12.37
C GLU A 275 -19.13 -12.88 -13.23
N GLY A 276 -17.98 -12.37 -13.60
CA GLY A 276 -17.80 -11.18 -14.45
C GLY A 276 -18.01 -9.86 -13.72
N TYR A 277 -17.70 -9.77 -12.44
CA TYR A 277 -17.65 -8.50 -11.71
C TYR A 277 -16.27 -7.86 -11.79
N ALA A 278 -16.21 -6.55 -12.02
CA ALA A 278 -15.06 -5.76 -11.62
C ALA A 278 -15.05 -5.63 -10.09
N ILE A 279 -13.91 -5.84 -9.45
CA ILE A 279 -13.77 -5.69 -8.01
C ILE A 279 -13.11 -4.32 -7.75
N LEU A 280 -13.78 -3.43 -7.03
CA LEU A 280 -13.23 -2.11 -6.71
C LEU A 280 -12.74 -2.06 -5.27
N ALA A 281 -11.50 -1.61 -5.08
CA ALA A 281 -10.92 -1.30 -3.77
C ALA A 281 -10.48 0.17 -3.76
N ALA A 282 -11.18 1.03 -3.02
CA ALA A 282 -10.94 2.49 -3.02
C ALA A 282 -9.77 2.92 -2.12
N VAL A 283 -9.00 1.99 -1.58
CA VAL A 283 -7.74 2.26 -0.87
C VAL A 283 -6.59 1.71 -1.71
N PRO A 284 -5.67 2.56 -2.19
CA PRO A 284 -4.59 2.15 -3.12
C PRO A 284 -3.75 0.98 -2.62
N SER A 285 -3.46 0.92 -1.32
CA SER A 285 -2.72 -0.18 -0.69
C SER A 285 -3.45 -1.52 -0.80
N CYS A 286 -4.79 -1.52 -0.71
CA CYS A 286 -5.58 -2.73 -0.86
C CYS A 286 -5.61 -3.19 -2.32
N ALA A 287 -5.78 -2.26 -3.27
CA ALA A 287 -5.70 -2.59 -4.69
C ALA A 287 -4.33 -3.16 -5.05
N LEU A 288 -3.25 -2.53 -4.57
CA LEU A 288 -1.86 -3.01 -4.78
C LEU A 288 -1.68 -4.42 -4.23
N MET A 289 -2.19 -4.70 -3.02
CA MET A 289 -2.08 -6.02 -2.40
C MET A 289 -2.65 -7.13 -3.29
N PHE A 290 -3.84 -6.94 -3.85
CA PHE A 290 -4.47 -7.93 -4.73
C PHE A 290 -3.88 -7.94 -6.16
N LYS A 291 -3.41 -6.80 -6.67
CA LYS A 291 -2.86 -6.69 -8.03
C LYS A 291 -1.41 -7.17 -8.14
N GLN A 292 -0.60 -7.02 -7.08
CA GLN A 292 0.84 -7.27 -7.14
C GLN A 292 1.36 -8.18 -6.02
N GLU A 293 1.10 -7.89 -4.75
CA GLU A 293 1.77 -8.59 -3.65
C GLU A 293 1.30 -10.05 -3.49
N LEU A 294 -0.01 -10.27 -3.47
CA LEU A 294 -0.55 -11.64 -3.39
C LEU A 294 -0.15 -12.52 -4.58
N PRO A 295 -0.18 -12.04 -5.85
CA PRO A 295 0.35 -12.80 -6.98
C PRO A 295 1.84 -13.18 -6.85
N LEU A 296 2.65 -12.35 -6.20
CA LEU A 296 4.07 -12.66 -5.96
C LEU A 296 4.26 -13.65 -4.81
N MET A 297 3.40 -13.60 -3.79
CA MET A 297 3.41 -14.57 -2.69
C MET A 297 2.80 -15.94 -3.08
N PHE A 298 1.88 -15.96 -4.04
CA PHE A 298 1.13 -17.15 -4.46
C PHE A 298 1.05 -17.24 -5.99
N PRO A 299 2.21 -17.38 -6.68
CA PRO A 299 2.30 -17.26 -8.14
C PRO A 299 1.52 -18.35 -8.91
N ASP A 300 1.30 -19.52 -8.30
CA ASP A 300 0.61 -20.65 -8.93
C ASP A 300 -0.88 -20.73 -8.59
N ASP A 301 -1.39 -19.81 -7.74
CA ASP A 301 -2.78 -19.81 -7.32
C ASP A 301 -3.67 -19.18 -8.40
N ALA A 302 -4.49 -20.00 -9.06
CA ALA A 302 -5.40 -19.56 -10.13
C ALA A 302 -6.47 -18.58 -9.66
N ASP A 303 -6.91 -18.69 -8.38
CA ASP A 303 -7.88 -17.78 -7.79
C ASP A 303 -7.28 -16.41 -7.54
N VAL A 304 -6.02 -16.36 -7.09
CA VAL A 304 -5.27 -15.10 -6.94
C VAL A 304 -5.09 -14.42 -8.30
N LYS A 305 -4.78 -15.17 -9.35
CA LYS A 305 -4.68 -14.63 -10.72
C LYS A 305 -6.01 -14.05 -11.20
N ALA A 306 -7.12 -14.76 -11.01
CA ALA A 306 -8.45 -14.29 -11.39
C ALA A 306 -8.84 -13.00 -10.64
N VAL A 307 -8.53 -12.92 -9.35
CA VAL A 307 -8.77 -11.69 -8.56
C VAL A 307 -7.90 -10.54 -9.03
N ARG A 308 -6.62 -10.78 -9.34
CA ARG A 308 -5.71 -9.76 -9.89
C ARG A 308 -6.28 -9.11 -11.15
N GLU A 309 -6.79 -9.92 -12.07
CA GLU A 309 -7.34 -9.45 -13.35
C GLU A 309 -8.65 -8.67 -13.20
N ALA A 310 -9.45 -9.01 -12.21
CA ALA A 310 -10.71 -8.36 -11.91
C ALA A 310 -10.61 -7.16 -10.96
N MET A 311 -9.43 -6.91 -10.36
CA MET A 311 -9.21 -5.86 -9.37
C MET A 311 -8.88 -4.53 -10.04
N PHE A 312 -9.62 -3.48 -9.66
CA PHE A 312 -9.41 -2.12 -10.13
C PHE A 312 -9.32 -1.13 -8.97
N ASP A 313 -8.52 -0.09 -9.14
CA ASP A 313 -8.74 1.17 -8.45
C ASP A 313 -10.00 1.84 -9.02
N PRO A 314 -10.85 2.51 -8.20
CA PRO A 314 -12.09 3.13 -8.70
C PRO A 314 -11.86 4.13 -9.83
N PHE A 315 -10.84 4.97 -9.75
CA PHE A 315 -10.55 5.94 -10.80
C PHE A 315 -9.96 5.32 -12.06
N GLU A 316 -9.22 4.22 -11.93
CA GLU A 316 -8.83 3.39 -13.07
C GLU A 316 -10.06 2.86 -13.80
N TYR A 317 -10.99 2.27 -13.07
CA TYR A 317 -12.24 1.74 -13.61
C TYR A 317 -13.05 2.85 -14.31
N LEU A 318 -13.30 3.98 -13.64
CA LEU A 318 -14.06 5.10 -14.20
C LEU A 318 -13.40 5.69 -15.44
N MET A 319 -12.08 5.84 -15.46
CA MET A 319 -11.38 6.40 -16.61
C MET A 319 -11.38 5.45 -17.81
N LEU A 320 -11.32 4.15 -17.59
CA LEU A 320 -11.49 3.16 -18.67
C LEU A 320 -12.91 3.21 -19.24
N ARG A 321 -13.92 3.32 -18.38
CA ARG A 321 -15.33 3.55 -18.81
C ARG A 321 -15.49 4.84 -19.60
N HIS A 322 -14.85 5.92 -19.15
CA HIS A 322 -14.87 7.20 -19.88
C HIS A 322 -14.32 7.05 -21.30
N LYS A 323 -13.21 6.35 -21.48
CA LYS A 323 -12.61 6.11 -22.81
C LYS A 323 -13.54 5.35 -23.75
N ASP A 324 -14.44 4.55 -23.22
CA ASP A 324 -15.43 3.79 -23.98
C ASP A 324 -16.75 4.58 -24.15
N GLY A 325 -16.83 5.83 -23.70
CA GLY A 325 -18.06 6.64 -23.74
C GLY A 325 -19.15 6.17 -22.77
N LEU A 326 -18.76 5.40 -21.73
CA LEU A 326 -19.68 4.78 -20.77
C LEU A 326 -19.63 5.45 -19.40
N LEU A 327 -19.11 6.68 -19.29
CA LEU A 327 -19.11 7.49 -18.08
C LEU A 327 -19.85 8.80 -18.34
N LYS A 328 -20.85 9.11 -17.53
CA LYS A 328 -21.54 10.39 -17.57
C LYS A 328 -20.61 11.48 -17.06
N THR A 329 -20.50 12.57 -17.82
CA THR A 329 -19.64 13.73 -17.51
C THR A 329 -20.44 15.00 -17.29
N ASP A 330 -21.70 14.89 -16.88
CA ASP A 330 -22.66 15.96 -16.63
C ASP A 330 -22.42 16.64 -15.27
N PHE A 331 -21.16 17.00 -15.00
CA PHE A 331 -20.76 17.68 -13.76
C PHE A 331 -21.49 19.02 -13.61
N LYS A 332 -22.16 19.21 -12.48
CA LYS A 332 -22.95 20.41 -12.21
C LYS A 332 -22.11 21.59 -11.72
N GLN A 333 -20.96 21.30 -11.14
CA GLN A 333 -20.08 22.30 -10.56
C GLN A 333 -18.65 22.10 -11.04
N ASP A 334 -17.94 23.21 -11.25
CA ASP A 334 -16.51 23.21 -11.50
C ASP A 334 -15.77 22.97 -10.18
N LEU A 335 -14.76 22.13 -10.18
CA LEU A 335 -13.91 21.89 -9.00
C LEU A 335 -13.04 23.10 -8.64
N GLY A 336 -12.87 24.06 -9.56
CA GLY A 336 -11.96 25.20 -9.37
C GLY A 336 -10.49 24.76 -9.32
N LYS A 337 -9.68 25.46 -8.52
CA LYS A 337 -8.24 25.15 -8.35
C LYS A 337 -8.06 23.93 -7.46
N VAL A 338 -7.54 22.85 -8.01
CA VAL A 338 -7.29 21.59 -7.29
C VAL A 338 -5.83 21.22 -7.38
N SER A 339 -5.23 20.87 -6.23
CA SER A 339 -3.97 20.19 -6.17
C SER A 339 -4.20 18.73 -5.78
N TYR A 340 -3.64 17.80 -6.56
CA TYR A 340 -3.74 16.39 -6.36
C TYR A 340 -2.39 15.78 -5.98
N HIS A 341 -2.31 15.19 -4.80
CA HIS A 341 -1.15 14.43 -4.35
C HIS A 341 -1.33 12.94 -4.68
N ILE A 342 -0.37 12.36 -5.42
CA ILE A 342 -0.43 10.96 -5.85
C ILE A 342 0.12 10.06 -4.76
N ALA A 343 -0.72 9.18 -4.20
CA ALA A 343 -0.30 8.17 -3.24
C ALA A 343 0.74 7.22 -3.83
N CYS A 344 1.77 6.82 -3.03
CA CYS A 344 2.84 5.94 -3.47
C CYS A 344 2.29 4.62 -4.02
N HIS A 345 1.41 3.94 -3.29
CA HIS A 345 0.79 2.69 -3.72
C HIS A 345 -0.15 2.81 -4.93
N LEU A 346 -0.50 4.03 -5.33
CA LEU A 346 -1.19 4.27 -6.59
C LEU A 346 -0.18 4.37 -7.75
N ARG A 347 0.94 5.07 -7.51
CA ARG A 347 2.01 5.23 -8.52
C ARG A 347 2.63 3.91 -8.92
N VAL A 348 2.90 3.04 -7.95
CA VAL A 348 3.55 1.74 -8.20
C VAL A 348 2.67 0.72 -8.92
N GLN A 349 1.35 0.93 -8.99
CA GLN A 349 0.46 0.13 -9.84
C GLN A 349 0.69 0.38 -11.34
N ASN A 350 1.46 1.38 -11.71
CA ASN A 350 1.86 1.70 -13.09
C ASN A 350 0.69 1.84 -14.08
N MET A 351 -0.45 2.32 -13.60
CA MET A 351 -1.66 2.54 -14.41
C MET A 351 -1.81 3.98 -14.93
N GLY A 352 -0.82 4.84 -14.66
CA GLY A 352 -0.88 6.28 -14.94
C GLY A 352 -1.70 7.07 -13.91
N GLN A 353 -1.88 8.36 -14.15
CA GLN A 353 -2.51 9.28 -13.20
C GLN A 353 -4.05 9.29 -13.32
N LYS A 354 -4.70 8.13 -13.21
CA LYS A 354 -6.14 7.97 -13.44
C LYS A 354 -7.01 8.87 -12.57
N THR A 355 -6.66 9.04 -11.30
CA THR A 355 -7.37 9.95 -10.39
C THR A 355 -7.32 11.39 -10.91
N ARG A 356 -6.12 11.88 -11.30
CA ARG A 356 -5.98 13.20 -11.92
C ARG A 356 -6.85 13.32 -13.17
N ASP A 357 -6.82 12.31 -14.03
CA ASP A 357 -7.51 12.34 -15.31
C ASP A 357 -9.03 12.41 -15.10
N VAL A 358 -9.60 11.68 -14.14
CA VAL A 358 -11.02 11.77 -13.79
C VAL A 358 -11.36 13.12 -13.16
N LEU A 359 -10.54 13.63 -12.23
CA LEU A 359 -10.78 14.94 -11.63
C LEU A 359 -10.70 16.07 -12.68
N GLN A 360 -9.82 15.94 -13.67
CA GLN A 360 -9.70 16.91 -14.76
C GLN A 360 -10.97 17.00 -15.62
N LEU A 361 -11.79 15.93 -15.69
CA LEU A 361 -13.09 15.99 -16.39
C LEU A 361 -14.06 16.97 -15.71
N ALA A 362 -13.94 17.17 -14.40
CA ALA A 362 -14.80 18.06 -13.61
C ALA A 362 -14.16 19.42 -13.31
N ALA A 363 -12.93 19.67 -13.73
CA ALA A 363 -12.20 20.92 -13.50
C ALA A 363 -11.93 21.64 -14.81
N LYS A 364 -12.26 22.94 -14.88
CA LYS A 364 -11.92 23.82 -16.01
C LYS A 364 -10.44 24.20 -16.02
N GLU A 365 -9.88 24.42 -14.84
CA GLU A 365 -8.46 24.72 -14.70
C GLU A 365 -7.64 23.42 -14.68
N LYS A 366 -6.40 23.51 -15.16
CA LYS A 366 -5.46 22.38 -15.11
C LYS A 366 -5.11 22.04 -13.66
N LEU A 367 -5.29 20.79 -13.28
CA LEU A 367 -4.93 20.30 -11.95
C LEU A 367 -3.41 20.39 -11.73
N ASN A 368 -3.04 20.87 -10.54
CA ASN A 368 -1.68 20.77 -10.06
C ASN A 368 -1.43 19.36 -9.48
N THR A 369 -0.42 18.67 -9.97
CA THR A 369 -0.09 17.31 -9.51
C THR A 369 1.17 17.32 -8.68
N VAL A 370 1.08 16.83 -7.45
CA VAL A 370 2.22 16.73 -6.53
C VAL A 370 2.69 15.29 -6.46
N GLU A 371 3.93 15.05 -6.91
CA GLU A 371 4.58 13.73 -6.93
C GLU A 371 5.68 13.64 -5.86
N ARG A 372 5.29 13.81 -4.61
CA ARG A 372 6.18 13.74 -3.44
C ARG A 372 5.69 12.69 -2.45
N CYS A 373 6.49 12.37 -1.44
CA CYS A 373 6.01 11.59 -0.31
C CYS A 373 5.05 12.45 0.52
N SER A 374 3.90 11.90 0.91
CA SER A 374 2.94 12.62 1.78
C SER A 374 3.29 12.52 3.27
N GLY A 375 4.30 11.74 3.63
CA GLY A 375 4.56 11.39 5.02
C GLY A 375 3.54 10.42 5.62
N HIS A 376 2.54 9.98 4.86
CA HIS A 376 1.56 8.99 5.33
C HIS A 376 2.11 7.58 5.11
N SER A 377 2.78 7.03 6.11
CA SER A 377 3.51 5.76 6.04
C SER A 377 2.83 4.66 6.88
N GLY A 378 1.50 4.56 6.82
CA GLY A 378 0.72 3.56 7.54
C GLY A 378 1.04 3.53 9.04
N SER A 379 1.25 2.34 9.60
CA SER A 379 1.60 2.17 11.01
C SER A 379 3.01 2.65 11.35
N TRP A 380 3.92 2.73 10.37
CA TRP A 380 5.29 3.19 10.56
C TRP A 380 5.34 4.65 11.04
N GLY A 381 4.60 5.56 10.40
CA GLY A 381 4.57 6.97 10.76
C GLY A 381 3.84 7.29 12.06
N CYS A 382 3.13 6.32 12.66
CA CYS A 382 2.55 6.50 13.99
C CYS A 382 3.59 6.37 15.12
N LYS A 383 4.74 5.77 14.82
CA LYS A 383 5.75 5.44 15.81
C LYS A 383 6.57 6.68 16.21
N LYS A 384 6.85 6.82 17.49
CA LYS A 384 7.57 7.96 18.06
C LYS A 384 8.94 8.19 17.42
N GLU A 385 9.67 7.11 17.20
CA GLU A 385 11.02 7.14 16.63
C GLU A 385 11.09 7.61 15.18
N PHE A 386 9.97 7.57 14.44
CA PHE A 386 9.92 7.94 13.02
C PHE A 386 9.13 9.21 12.74
N HIS A 387 8.43 9.76 13.74
CA HIS A 387 7.52 10.88 13.53
C HIS A 387 8.21 12.14 12.97
N GLY A 388 9.39 12.49 13.50
CA GLY A 388 10.13 13.64 13.01
C GLY A 388 10.56 13.51 11.54
N MET A 389 10.90 12.29 11.12
CA MET A 389 11.26 11.98 9.72
C MET A 389 10.02 12.01 8.80
N GLU A 390 8.87 11.56 9.30
CA GLU A 390 7.62 11.58 8.55
C GLU A 390 7.16 12.99 8.24
N ILE A 391 7.15 13.88 9.25
CA ILE A 391 6.78 15.29 9.07
C ILE A 391 7.75 15.97 8.10
N GLY A 392 9.05 15.72 8.18
CA GLY A 392 10.03 16.27 7.27
C GLY A 392 9.75 15.90 5.81
N ARG A 393 9.23 14.70 5.54
CA ARG A 393 8.85 14.27 4.17
C ARG A 393 7.63 15.01 3.63
N ALA A 394 6.68 15.36 4.48
CA ALA A 394 5.47 16.08 4.07
C ALA A 394 5.77 17.55 3.67
N HIS A 395 6.89 18.10 4.11
CA HIS A 395 7.29 19.48 3.88
C HIS A 395 8.33 19.67 2.78
N VAL A 396 8.80 18.62 2.12
CA VAL A 396 9.85 18.70 1.05
C VAL A 396 9.26 18.86 -0.35
#